data_5ed9f98ffa17b647d85f7abc27a0639c
#
_entry.id   5ed9f98ffa17b647d85f7abc27a0639c
#
_cell.length_a   1.000
_cell.length_b   1.000
_cell.length_c   1.000
_cell.angle_alpha   90.00
_cell.angle_beta   90.00
_cell.angle_gamma   90.00
#
_symmetry.space_group_name_H-M   'P 1'
#
loop_
_entity.id
_entity.type
_entity.pdbx_description
1 polymer ?
#
loop_
_entity_poly.entity_id
_entity_poly.type
_entity_poly.pdbx_seq_one_letter_code
_entity_poly.pdbx_strand_id
1 'polypeptide(L)'
;MGFDPGFDMVPQLSRSDDDQDAWSVFIRKVEEEYRGDQRLEIKSHYLSFNAGEVPLLPFKGFKFMRFSSKVSGGIATTTGVWDIIKTVTRMAKSVFGSRIRYWCDVDGDFGHYDWKQVSDSIESYDKPDEWSAPETTASSSTTMTTSRDTPMPLCELQSIPGKGKGLIALRRITMGTRILIERPILQTNNAPPAVLEPIIARRLKALTKEKQRQFLSLNNNPGKHPFSGIMITNALPCGTGVNGGGAVYPTISFINHGCLANTHHSWNETLGKETVHATRDIAPGEEITIFYDDVGPSAIRKPWLKENFGFDCNCSVCLRPPAELEKSDKRRERIQHLDSRIGDPVCMMSRPNVSLGNCRSLLQVLKEEFVNGTTALVAKAYYDAFQIAIAHGDAARGSVFAERAYQVRLLCEGRDSPETRRMQNLAENPKVYQNFGAFSKRWKTEKGKVPLELKGDKFENWLWRQE
;
A
#
# COMPACT_ATOMS: atom_id res chain seq x y z
N MET A 1 1.64 1.30 1.69
CA MET A 1 0.17 1.50 1.61
C MET A 1 -0.48 0.17 1.88
N GLY A 2 -1.52 0.14 2.72
CA GLY A 2 -2.32 -1.05 2.91
C GLY A 2 -3.31 -1.21 1.75
N PHE A 3 -3.67 -2.42 1.41
CA PHE A 3 -4.70 -2.75 0.44
C PHE A 3 -5.58 -3.87 0.99
N ASP A 4 -6.80 -3.96 0.50
CA ASP A 4 -7.78 -4.96 0.92
C ASP A 4 -7.99 -5.97 -0.22
N PRO A 5 -7.29 -7.11 -0.21
CA PRO A 5 -7.57 -8.22 -1.12
C PRO A 5 -8.63 -9.15 -0.53
N GLY A 6 -9.32 -9.86 -1.40
CA GLY A 6 -10.30 -10.84 -0.97
C GLY A 6 -11.09 -11.47 -2.10
N PHE A 7 -12.14 -12.17 -1.76
CA PHE A 7 -13.12 -12.63 -2.73
C PHE A 7 -14.54 -12.35 -2.28
N ASP A 8 -15.41 -12.19 -3.25
CA ASP A 8 -16.86 -12.17 -3.08
C ASP A 8 -17.47 -13.46 -3.65
N MET A 9 -18.53 -13.94 -3.04
CA MET A 9 -19.35 -15.02 -3.58
C MET A 9 -20.67 -14.44 -4.09
N VAL A 10 -20.93 -14.57 -5.39
CA VAL A 10 -22.14 -14.05 -6.06
C VAL A 10 -22.65 -15.08 -7.07
N PRO A 11 -23.88 -15.55 -6.93
CA PRO A 11 -24.80 -15.34 -5.80
C PRO A 11 -24.28 -16.00 -4.52
N GLN A 12 -24.68 -15.45 -3.35
CA GLN A 12 -24.39 -16.10 -2.07
C GLN A 12 -25.07 -17.46 -1.94
N LEU A 13 -24.67 -18.25 -0.94
CA LEU A 13 -25.26 -19.55 -0.69
C LEU A 13 -26.74 -19.44 -0.32
N SER A 14 -27.54 -20.31 -0.89
CA SER A 14 -28.92 -20.58 -0.50
C SER A 14 -28.96 -21.55 0.71
N ARG A 15 -30.14 -21.79 1.25
CA ARG A 15 -30.32 -22.81 2.30
C ARG A 15 -30.62 -24.21 1.72
N SER A 16 -30.31 -24.45 0.44
CA SER A 16 -30.43 -25.79 -0.16
C SER A 16 -29.40 -26.74 0.44
N ASP A 17 -29.70 -28.02 0.43
CA ASP A 17 -28.80 -29.05 0.93
C ASP A 17 -27.46 -29.03 0.16
N ASP A 18 -27.50 -28.83 -1.16
CA ASP A 18 -26.31 -28.72 -2.01
C ASP A 18 -25.36 -27.60 -1.57
N ASP A 19 -25.92 -26.42 -1.25
CA ASP A 19 -25.12 -25.26 -0.79
C ASP A 19 -24.59 -25.48 0.64
N GLN A 20 -25.34 -26.16 1.51
CA GLN A 20 -24.89 -26.50 2.86
C GLN A 20 -23.78 -27.57 2.82
N ASP A 21 -23.89 -28.56 1.95
CA ASP A 21 -22.84 -29.56 1.74
C ASP A 21 -21.59 -28.94 1.13
N ALA A 22 -21.73 -28.07 0.13
CA ALA A 22 -20.61 -27.34 -0.46
C ALA A 22 -19.89 -26.46 0.58
N TRP A 23 -20.63 -25.77 1.45
CA TRP A 23 -20.04 -25.02 2.55
C TRP A 23 -19.28 -25.92 3.52
N SER A 24 -19.86 -27.07 3.88
CA SER A 24 -19.21 -28.01 4.79
C SER A 24 -17.91 -28.58 4.22
N VAL A 25 -17.89 -28.85 2.90
CA VAL A 25 -16.68 -29.28 2.17
C VAL A 25 -15.62 -28.17 2.18
N PHE A 26 -16.03 -26.93 1.91
CA PHE A 26 -15.12 -25.78 1.91
C PHE A 26 -14.48 -25.56 3.29
N ILE A 27 -15.27 -25.48 4.35
CA ILE A 27 -14.77 -25.26 5.71
C ILE A 27 -13.83 -26.39 6.15
N ARG A 28 -14.14 -27.64 5.82
CA ARG A 28 -13.26 -28.78 6.12
C ARG A 28 -11.89 -28.62 5.45
N LYS A 29 -11.85 -28.24 4.17
CA LYS A 29 -10.58 -27.98 3.46
C LYS A 29 -9.76 -26.87 4.13
N VAL A 30 -10.42 -25.79 4.53
CA VAL A 30 -9.73 -24.68 5.23
C VAL A 30 -9.22 -25.14 6.60
N GLU A 31 -10.00 -25.93 7.34
CA GLU A 31 -9.61 -26.45 8.64
C GLU A 31 -8.46 -27.46 8.55
N GLU A 32 -8.42 -28.29 7.51
CA GLU A 32 -7.32 -29.22 7.26
C GLU A 32 -6.01 -28.48 6.98
N GLU A 33 -6.04 -27.42 6.18
CA GLU A 33 -4.86 -26.64 5.80
C GLU A 33 -4.35 -25.74 6.93
N TYR A 34 -5.26 -25.13 7.69
CA TYR A 34 -4.93 -24.11 8.70
C TYR A 34 -5.19 -24.57 10.14
N ARG A 35 -5.14 -25.86 10.41
CA ARG A 35 -5.37 -26.42 11.76
C ARG A 35 -4.37 -25.85 12.76
N GLY A 36 -4.88 -25.10 13.74
CA GLY A 36 -4.09 -24.46 14.78
C GLY A 36 -3.42 -23.14 14.39
N ASP A 37 -3.66 -22.62 13.18
CA ASP A 37 -3.19 -21.29 12.80
C ASP A 37 -3.97 -20.22 13.55
N GLN A 38 -3.27 -19.47 14.41
CA GLN A 38 -3.87 -18.44 15.26
C GLN A 38 -4.37 -17.22 14.50
N ARG A 39 -4.08 -17.09 13.21
CA ARG A 39 -4.53 -15.97 12.37
C ARG A 39 -5.96 -16.14 11.89
N LEU A 40 -6.50 -17.37 11.91
CA LEU A 40 -7.85 -17.70 11.47
C LEU A 40 -8.67 -18.29 12.62
N GLU A 41 -9.91 -17.87 12.72
CA GLU A 41 -10.95 -18.54 13.49
C GLU A 41 -11.85 -19.33 12.53
N ILE A 42 -11.81 -20.68 12.62
CA ILE A 42 -12.54 -21.58 11.74
C ILE A 42 -13.59 -22.32 12.56
N LYS A 43 -14.84 -22.16 12.21
CA LYS A 43 -15.99 -22.86 12.82
C LYS A 43 -16.87 -23.44 11.71
N SER A 44 -17.66 -24.43 12.02
CA SER A 44 -18.58 -25.05 11.04
C SER A 44 -19.54 -24.04 10.36
N HIS A 45 -19.81 -22.92 10.98
CA HIS A 45 -20.79 -21.94 10.53
C HIS A 45 -20.17 -20.55 10.21
N TYR A 46 -18.85 -20.37 10.35
CA TYR A 46 -18.14 -19.17 9.92
C TYR A 46 -16.64 -19.39 9.78
N LEU A 47 -16.03 -18.46 9.03
CA LEU A 47 -14.59 -18.29 8.88
C LEU A 47 -14.26 -16.81 9.08
N SER A 48 -13.25 -16.48 9.85
CA SER A 48 -12.78 -15.09 10.02
C SER A 48 -11.28 -15.02 10.29
N PHE A 49 -10.70 -13.82 10.07
CA PHE A 49 -9.38 -13.51 10.63
C PHE A 49 -9.50 -13.10 12.09
N ASN A 50 -8.55 -13.53 12.93
CA ASN A 50 -8.53 -13.20 14.37
C ASN A 50 -8.21 -11.73 14.69
N ALA A 51 -8.07 -10.88 13.68
CA ALA A 51 -7.84 -9.44 13.84
C ALA A 51 -9.12 -8.62 14.07
N GLY A 52 -10.24 -9.24 14.40
CA GLY A 52 -11.53 -8.55 14.67
C GLY A 52 -12.34 -8.21 13.43
N GLU A 53 -12.08 -8.88 12.32
CA GLU A 53 -12.79 -8.69 11.06
C GLU A 53 -14.16 -9.39 11.02
N VAL A 54 -15.00 -8.97 10.08
CA VAL A 54 -16.35 -9.52 9.89
C VAL A 54 -16.24 -10.97 9.43
N PRO A 55 -16.85 -11.93 10.14
CA PRO A 55 -16.78 -13.33 9.75
C PRO A 55 -17.51 -13.60 8.43
N LEU A 56 -16.93 -14.48 7.60
CA LEU A 56 -17.60 -15.04 6.44
C LEU A 56 -18.72 -15.97 6.93
N LEU A 57 -19.97 -15.52 6.79
CA LEU A 57 -21.17 -16.22 7.25
C LEU A 57 -21.97 -16.75 6.06
N PRO A 58 -22.22 -18.07 5.96
CA PRO A 58 -22.77 -18.66 4.75
C PRO A 58 -24.23 -18.28 4.47
N PHE A 59 -25.04 -17.97 5.49
CA PHE A 59 -26.50 -17.89 5.33
C PHE A 59 -27.13 -16.60 5.90
N LYS A 60 -26.38 -15.53 6.08
CA LYS A 60 -26.95 -14.24 6.49
C LYS A 60 -27.30 -13.38 5.28
N GLY A 61 -28.50 -12.78 5.31
CA GLY A 61 -29.21 -11.98 4.32
C GLY A 61 -28.50 -10.81 3.63
N PHE A 62 -27.22 -10.92 3.36
CA PHE A 62 -26.47 -10.02 2.49
C PHE A 62 -26.60 -10.49 1.04
N LYS A 63 -26.60 -9.56 0.07
CA LYS A 63 -26.65 -9.90 -1.35
C LYS A 63 -25.43 -10.69 -1.85
N PHE A 64 -24.33 -10.68 -1.10
CA PHE A 64 -23.09 -11.40 -1.39
C PHE A 64 -22.36 -11.75 -0.10
N MET A 65 -21.53 -12.80 -0.12
CA MET A 65 -20.57 -13.11 0.94
C MET A 65 -19.22 -12.55 0.57
N ARG A 66 -18.49 -12.07 1.56
CA ARG A 66 -17.15 -11.50 1.38
C ARG A 66 -16.17 -12.10 2.37
N PHE A 67 -14.99 -12.46 1.87
CA PHE A 67 -13.83 -12.82 2.68
C PHE A 67 -12.65 -11.94 2.25
N SER A 68 -12.21 -11.08 3.11
CA SER A 68 -11.12 -10.13 2.83
C SER A 68 -10.40 -9.75 4.12
N SER A 69 -9.16 -9.32 3.99
CA SER A 69 -8.41 -8.70 5.08
C SER A 69 -7.67 -7.50 4.57
N LYS A 70 -7.52 -6.49 5.43
CA LYS A 70 -6.66 -5.35 5.16
C LYS A 70 -5.20 -5.77 5.28
N VAL A 71 -4.49 -5.62 4.19
CA VAL A 71 -3.07 -5.94 4.11
C VAL A 71 -2.29 -4.63 4.11
N SER A 72 -1.67 -4.28 5.26
CA SER A 72 -0.83 -3.08 5.38
C SER A 72 0.61 -3.42 5.06
N GLY A 73 1.24 -2.68 4.13
CA GLY A 73 2.67 -2.61 3.85
C GLY A 73 3.54 -3.81 4.25
N GLY A 74 4.50 -3.65 5.15
CA GLY A 74 5.39 -4.74 5.59
C GLY A 74 4.71 -5.91 6.35
N ILE A 75 3.52 -5.72 6.90
CA ILE A 75 2.81 -6.78 7.65
C ILE A 75 2.31 -7.90 6.73
N ALA A 76 1.93 -7.59 5.50
CA ALA A 76 1.45 -8.57 4.54
C ALA A 76 2.45 -9.68 4.22
N THR A 77 3.71 -9.32 4.14
CA THR A 77 4.79 -10.25 3.85
C THR A 77 5.26 -11.01 5.07
N THR A 78 5.16 -10.41 6.28
CA THR A 78 5.61 -11.02 7.54
C THR A 78 4.55 -11.90 8.20
N THR A 79 3.26 -11.61 8.04
CA THR A 79 2.17 -12.38 8.68
C THR A 79 1.60 -13.48 7.80
N GLY A 80 1.93 -13.53 6.51
CA GLY A 80 1.39 -14.52 5.56
C GLY A 80 -0.13 -14.39 5.30
N VAL A 81 -0.75 -13.27 5.69
CA VAL A 81 -2.20 -13.04 5.49
C VAL A 81 -2.56 -13.06 4.01
N TRP A 82 -1.70 -12.54 3.16
CA TRP A 82 -1.84 -12.58 1.71
C TRP A 82 -1.90 -14.01 1.17
N ASP A 83 -1.02 -14.88 1.66
CA ASP A 83 -0.98 -16.28 1.24
C ASP A 83 -2.21 -17.05 1.73
N ILE A 84 -2.72 -16.73 2.93
CA ILE A 84 -4.00 -17.25 3.42
C ILE A 84 -5.13 -16.85 2.48
N ILE A 85 -5.24 -15.58 2.10
CA ILE A 85 -6.31 -15.10 1.20
C ILE A 85 -6.24 -15.82 -0.15
N LYS A 86 -5.06 -15.93 -0.76
CA LYS A 86 -4.87 -16.66 -2.02
C LYS A 86 -5.30 -18.13 -1.91
N THR A 87 -4.85 -18.80 -0.88
CA THR A 87 -5.12 -20.23 -0.67
C THR A 87 -6.60 -20.46 -0.37
N VAL A 88 -7.19 -19.69 0.53
CA VAL A 88 -8.63 -19.78 0.84
C VAL A 88 -9.48 -19.46 -0.40
N THR A 89 -9.07 -18.47 -1.22
CA THR A 89 -9.74 -18.14 -2.49
C THR A 89 -9.69 -19.31 -3.47
N ARG A 90 -8.54 -20.01 -3.61
CA ARG A 90 -8.43 -21.22 -4.45
C ARG A 90 -9.37 -22.35 -3.93
N MET A 91 -9.39 -22.56 -2.62
CA MET A 91 -10.27 -23.56 -2.00
C MET A 91 -11.74 -23.21 -2.24
N ALA A 92 -12.13 -21.96 -2.03
CA ALA A 92 -13.48 -21.48 -2.32
C ALA A 92 -13.83 -21.69 -3.80
N LYS A 93 -12.91 -21.37 -4.73
CA LYS A 93 -13.11 -21.56 -6.15
C LYS A 93 -13.25 -23.04 -6.53
N SER A 94 -12.48 -23.94 -5.90
CA SER A 94 -12.58 -25.38 -6.16
C SER A 94 -13.93 -25.98 -5.74
N VAL A 95 -14.64 -25.34 -4.79
CA VAL A 95 -15.93 -25.80 -4.28
C VAL A 95 -17.09 -25.06 -4.93
N PHE A 96 -17.02 -23.72 -5.04
CA PHE A 96 -18.15 -22.88 -5.46
C PHE A 96 -18.06 -22.41 -6.93
N GLY A 97 -17.02 -22.79 -7.63
CA GLY A 97 -16.86 -22.54 -9.07
C GLY A 97 -16.92 -21.05 -9.45
N SER A 98 -17.71 -20.72 -10.47
CA SER A 98 -17.85 -19.37 -11.00
C SER A 98 -18.52 -18.35 -10.07
N ARG A 99 -19.04 -18.80 -8.93
CA ARG A 99 -19.62 -17.91 -7.89
C ARG A 99 -18.55 -17.09 -7.17
N ILE A 100 -17.28 -17.53 -7.15
CA ILE A 100 -16.17 -16.85 -6.48
C ILE A 100 -15.56 -15.82 -7.43
N ARG A 101 -15.50 -14.57 -6.97
CA ARG A 101 -14.91 -13.43 -7.66
C ARG A 101 -13.84 -12.81 -6.76
N TYR A 102 -12.61 -12.86 -7.21
CA TYR A 102 -11.49 -12.21 -6.53
C TYR A 102 -11.54 -10.70 -6.76
N TRP A 103 -11.07 -9.93 -5.80
CA TRP A 103 -10.90 -8.48 -5.91
C TRP A 103 -9.72 -8.00 -5.04
N CYS A 104 -9.19 -6.83 -5.40
CA CYS A 104 -8.17 -6.12 -4.65
C CYS A 104 -8.37 -4.62 -4.89
N ASP A 105 -8.34 -3.80 -3.84
CA ASP A 105 -8.62 -2.37 -3.94
C ASP A 105 -7.45 -1.55 -4.53
N VAL A 106 -6.25 -2.13 -4.61
CA VAL A 106 -5.08 -1.46 -5.21
C VAL A 106 -5.23 -1.28 -6.71
N ASP A 107 -5.88 -2.21 -7.40
CA ASP A 107 -6.00 -2.18 -8.86
C ASP A 107 -7.04 -1.16 -9.37
N GLY A 108 -7.59 -0.34 -8.47
CA GLY A 108 -8.50 0.75 -8.82
C GLY A 108 -9.86 0.33 -9.35
N ASP A 109 -9.95 -0.89 -9.71
CA ASP A 109 -11.16 -1.62 -9.97
C ASP A 109 -11.41 -2.52 -8.76
N PHE A 110 -12.49 -2.27 -8.03
CA PHE A 110 -13.18 -3.38 -7.42
C PHE A 110 -13.72 -4.25 -8.55
N GLY A 111 -12.91 -4.39 -9.60
CA GLY A 111 -13.16 -5.20 -10.75
C GLY A 111 -13.24 -6.62 -10.27
N HIS A 112 -14.42 -7.17 -10.38
CA HIS A 112 -14.59 -8.60 -10.33
C HIS A 112 -13.77 -9.17 -11.50
N TYR A 113 -12.47 -9.42 -11.26
CA TYR A 113 -11.64 -10.09 -12.24
C TYR A 113 -12.33 -11.37 -12.67
N ASP A 114 -12.39 -11.60 -13.96
CA ASP A 114 -12.70 -12.92 -14.45
C ASP A 114 -11.70 -13.89 -13.79
N TRP A 115 -12.21 -14.95 -13.15
CA TRP A 115 -11.36 -15.92 -12.48
C TRP A 115 -10.26 -16.47 -13.40
N LYS A 116 -10.49 -16.49 -14.70
CA LYS A 116 -9.49 -16.88 -15.69
C LYS A 116 -8.27 -15.97 -15.62
N GLN A 117 -8.46 -14.65 -15.53
CA GLN A 117 -7.35 -13.68 -15.38
C GLN A 117 -6.62 -13.88 -14.03
N VAL A 118 -7.36 -14.18 -12.95
CA VAL A 118 -6.76 -14.46 -11.65
C VAL A 118 -6.04 -15.80 -11.65
N SER A 119 -6.62 -16.86 -12.27
CA SER A 119 -5.98 -18.16 -12.43
C SER A 119 -4.72 -18.06 -13.26
N ASP A 120 -4.77 -17.36 -14.41
CA ASP A 120 -3.61 -17.15 -15.27
C ASP A 120 -2.51 -16.40 -14.53
N SER A 121 -2.88 -15.43 -13.70
CA SER A 121 -1.93 -14.70 -12.83
C SER A 121 -1.37 -15.59 -11.71
N ILE A 122 -2.16 -16.48 -11.11
CA ILE A 122 -1.72 -17.41 -10.07
C ILE A 122 -0.89 -18.56 -10.68
N GLU A 123 -1.28 -19.08 -11.85
CA GLU A 123 -0.54 -20.13 -12.56
C GLU A 123 0.78 -19.61 -13.16
N SER A 124 0.85 -18.32 -13.53
CA SER A 124 2.12 -17.69 -13.94
C SER A 124 3.12 -17.60 -12.80
N TYR A 125 2.67 -17.64 -11.53
CA TYR A 125 3.54 -17.72 -10.34
C TYR A 125 4.24 -19.08 -10.20
N ASP A 126 3.61 -20.16 -10.67
CA ASP A 126 4.13 -21.52 -10.57
C ASP A 126 4.97 -21.93 -11.80
N LYS A 127 4.99 -21.11 -12.86
CA LYS A 127 5.85 -21.34 -14.03
C LYS A 127 7.13 -20.50 -13.94
N PRO A 128 8.31 -21.07 -14.19
CA PRO A 128 9.54 -20.28 -14.29
C PRO A 128 9.40 -19.32 -15.48
N ASP A 129 9.51 -18.01 -15.20
CA ASP A 129 9.34 -16.91 -16.14
C ASP A 129 10.16 -17.05 -17.43
N GLU A 130 9.49 -17.13 -18.56
CA GLU A 130 9.94 -16.61 -19.84
C GLU A 130 9.49 -15.14 -19.97
N TRP A 131 10.19 -14.25 -19.31
CA TRP A 131 9.99 -12.80 -19.53
C TRP A 131 11.08 -12.29 -20.48
N SER A 132 10.74 -12.23 -21.77
CA SER A 132 11.54 -11.54 -22.77
C SER A 132 11.24 -10.04 -22.71
N ALA A 133 12.25 -9.25 -22.39
CA ALA A 133 12.18 -7.80 -22.47
C ALA A 133 11.91 -7.35 -23.93
N PRO A 134 11.01 -6.36 -24.16
CA PRO A 134 10.85 -5.82 -25.49
C PRO A 134 12.17 -5.16 -25.97
N GLU A 135 12.62 -5.57 -27.14
CA GLU A 135 13.79 -5.02 -27.83
C GLU A 135 13.56 -3.53 -28.14
N THR A 136 14.45 -2.70 -27.65
CA THR A 136 14.54 -1.29 -28.03
C THR A 136 15.10 -1.17 -29.45
N THR A 137 14.26 -0.86 -30.40
CA THR A 137 14.69 -0.37 -31.72
C THR A 137 15.39 0.99 -31.54
N ALA A 138 16.65 1.00 -31.86
CA ALA A 138 17.46 2.20 -31.95
C ALA A 138 17.01 3.05 -33.16
N SER A 139 16.64 4.31 -32.94
CA SER A 139 16.57 5.31 -34.00
C SER A 139 17.50 6.48 -33.74
N SER A 140 18.44 6.53 -34.62
CA SER A 140 19.22 7.66 -35.21
C SER A 140 19.37 8.97 -34.44
N SER A 141 20.63 9.29 -34.28
CA SER A 141 21.28 10.57 -33.95
C SER A 141 20.73 11.78 -34.75
N THR A 142 20.40 12.82 -33.98
CA THR A 142 20.47 14.21 -34.47
C THR A 142 21.28 15.01 -33.47
N THR A 143 22.46 15.43 -33.88
CA THR A 143 23.37 16.32 -33.18
C THR A 143 22.75 17.71 -33.12
N MET A 144 22.40 18.16 -31.91
CA MET A 144 22.27 19.59 -31.61
C MET A 144 23.17 19.94 -30.42
N THR A 145 24.21 20.70 -30.74
CA THR A 145 25.08 21.40 -29.80
C THR A 145 24.31 22.51 -29.11
N THR A 146 24.01 22.36 -27.83
CA THR A 146 23.70 23.47 -26.94
C THR A 146 24.40 23.24 -25.60
N SER A 147 25.03 24.29 -25.07
CA SER A 147 25.72 24.38 -23.79
C SER A 147 24.86 23.75 -22.67
N ARG A 148 25.34 22.65 -22.08
CA ARG A 148 24.71 21.97 -20.96
C ARG A 148 25.09 22.65 -19.65
N ASP A 149 24.27 23.54 -19.17
CA ASP A 149 24.09 23.72 -17.73
C ASP A 149 23.38 22.47 -17.21
N THR A 150 24.16 21.46 -16.81
CA THR A 150 23.60 20.27 -16.12
C THR A 150 23.09 20.78 -14.77
N PRO A 151 21.80 20.65 -14.46
CA PRO A 151 21.29 21.10 -13.17
C PRO A 151 22.07 20.40 -12.05
N MET A 152 22.62 21.15 -11.11
CA MET A 152 23.30 20.60 -9.94
C MET A 152 22.42 19.54 -9.27
N PRO A 153 22.97 18.37 -8.91
CA PRO A 153 22.20 17.30 -8.28
C PRO A 153 21.55 17.78 -6.99
N LEU A 154 20.36 17.22 -6.66
CA LEU A 154 19.64 17.56 -5.44
C LEU A 154 20.24 16.92 -4.20
N CYS A 155 20.88 15.76 -4.37
CA CYS A 155 21.47 14.96 -3.30
C CYS A 155 22.68 14.18 -3.80
N GLU A 156 23.46 13.67 -2.86
CA GLU A 156 24.58 12.78 -3.14
C GLU A 156 24.66 11.64 -2.14
N LEU A 157 25.30 10.53 -2.55
CA LEU A 157 25.57 9.38 -1.70
C LEU A 157 26.79 9.65 -0.84
N GLN A 158 26.61 9.64 0.49
CA GLN A 158 27.68 9.84 1.47
C GLN A 158 27.75 8.69 2.49
N SER A 159 28.89 8.55 3.17
CA SER A 159 28.99 7.71 4.37
C SER A 159 28.38 8.44 5.57
N ILE A 160 27.45 7.77 6.26
CA ILE A 160 26.77 8.31 7.43
C ILE A 160 27.21 7.52 8.67
N PRO A 161 27.78 8.17 9.68
CA PRO A 161 28.25 7.50 10.89
C PRO A 161 27.15 6.61 11.52
N GLY A 162 27.48 5.33 11.73
CA GLY A 162 26.57 4.36 12.34
C GLY A 162 25.42 3.84 11.45
N LYS A 163 25.33 4.30 10.17
CA LYS A 163 24.27 3.89 9.23
C LYS A 163 24.80 3.36 7.90
N GLY A 164 26.11 3.35 7.69
CA GLY A 164 26.71 3.00 6.41
C GLY A 164 26.59 4.13 5.37
N LYS A 165 26.08 3.83 4.18
CA LYS A 165 25.84 4.82 3.14
C LYS A 165 24.41 5.37 3.25
N GLY A 166 24.20 6.64 2.84
CA GLY A 166 22.90 7.27 2.76
C GLY A 166 22.93 8.49 1.84
N LEU A 167 21.80 9.10 1.59
CA LEU A 167 21.67 10.26 0.72
C LEU A 167 21.57 11.55 1.54
N ILE A 168 22.38 12.53 1.18
CA ILE A 168 22.40 13.86 1.80
C ILE A 168 21.94 14.90 0.78
N ALA A 169 21.04 15.80 1.18
CA ALA A 169 20.60 16.91 0.37
C ALA A 169 21.72 17.94 0.18
N LEU A 170 22.08 18.26 -1.07
CA LEU A 170 23.12 19.26 -1.41
C LEU A 170 22.60 20.70 -1.34
N ARG A 171 21.29 20.88 -1.46
CA ARG A 171 20.60 22.16 -1.43
C ARG A 171 19.21 21.99 -0.83
N ARG A 172 18.55 23.10 -0.53
CA ARG A 172 17.14 23.06 -0.08
C ARG A 172 16.28 22.38 -1.14
N ILE A 173 15.49 21.41 -0.70
CA ILE A 173 14.52 20.70 -1.50
C ILE A 173 13.13 21.00 -0.95
N THR A 174 12.28 21.60 -1.77
CA THR A 174 10.91 21.96 -1.37
C THR A 174 9.99 20.75 -1.40
N MET A 175 8.99 20.75 -0.53
CA MET A 175 7.95 19.73 -0.50
C MET A 175 7.31 19.52 -1.90
N GLY A 176 7.07 18.27 -2.31
CA GLY A 176 6.54 17.91 -3.61
C GLY A 176 7.61 17.75 -4.71
N THR A 177 8.86 18.11 -4.45
CA THR A 177 9.95 17.92 -5.43
C THR A 177 10.24 16.44 -5.61
N ARG A 178 10.26 15.96 -6.86
CA ARG A 178 10.81 14.66 -7.21
C ARG A 178 12.32 14.69 -7.11
N ILE A 179 12.88 13.91 -6.18
CA ILE A 179 14.31 13.86 -5.90
C ILE A 179 14.99 12.82 -6.80
N LEU A 180 14.39 11.63 -6.88
CA LEU A 180 14.91 10.50 -7.65
C LEU A 180 13.81 9.83 -8.49
N ILE A 181 14.25 9.23 -9.59
CA ILE A 181 13.45 8.36 -10.44
C ILE A 181 14.37 7.31 -11.06
N GLU A 182 14.16 6.02 -10.75
CA GLU A 182 15.08 4.95 -11.15
C GLU A 182 14.37 3.72 -11.68
N ARG A 183 14.97 3.05 -12.64
CA ARG A 183 14.60 1.69 -13.03
C ARG A 183 15.25 0.67 -12.10
N PRO A 184 14.62 -0.47 -11.83
CA PRO A 184 15.24 -1.53 -11.04
C PRO A 184 16.57 -2.02 -11.64
N ILE A 185 17.53 -2.34 -10.76
CA ILE A 185 18.67 -3.19 -11.12
C ILE A 185 18.18 -4.63 -11.31
N LEU A 186 17.40 -5.09 -10.34
CA LEU A 186 16.81 -6.42 -10.28
C LEU A 186 15.47 -6.36 -9.56
N GLN A 187 14.52 -7.14 -10.03
CA GLN A 187 13.16 -7.24 -9.51
C GLN A 187 12.83 -8.72 -9.28
N THR A 188 12.10 -9.04 -8.21
CA THR A 188 11.65 -10.40 -7.91
C THR A 188 10.22 -10.37 -7.39
N ASN A 189 9.51 -11.47 -7.59
CA ASN A 189 8.23 -11.69 -6.96
C ASN A 189 8.42 -12.07 -5.48
N ASN A 190 7.36 -12.01 -4.68
CA ASN A 190 7.41 -12.44 -3.29
C ASN A 190 7.50 -13.96 -3.21
N ALA A 191 8.66 -14.47 -2.75
CA ALA A 191 8.88 -15.90 -2.52
C ALA A 191 9.83 -16.09 -1.33
N PRO A 192 9.86 -17.28 -0.70
CA PRO A 192 10.80 -17.58 0.37
C PRO A 192 12.26 -17.39 -0.07
N PRO A 193 13.16 -16.96 0.85
CA PRO A 193 14.58 -16.69 0.52
C PRO A 193 15.28 -17.85 -0.18
N ALA A 194 15.05 -19.08 0.23
CA ALA A 194 15.64 -20.27 -0.38
C ALA A 194 15.22 -20.49 -1.84
N VAL A 195 14.00 -20.09 -2.20
CA VAL A 195 13.49 -20.12 -3.59
C VAL A 195 14.07 -18.97 -4.41
N LEU A 196 14.17 -17.79 -3.81
CA LEU A 196 14.72 -16.61 -4.48
C LEU A 196 16.22 -16.72 -4.77
N GLU A 197 16.99 -17.38 -3.92
CA GLU A 197 18.44 -17.43 -4.01
C GLU A 197 18.96 -17.87 -5.39
N PRO A 198 18.57 -19.05 -5.92
CA PRO A 198 19.01 -19.50 -7.24
C PRO A 198 18.46 -18.63 -8.38
N ILE A 199 17.26 -18.08 -8.23
CA ILE A 199 16.64 -17.19 -9.24
C ILE A 199 17.45 -15.90 -9.36
N ILE A 200 17.78 -15.26 -8.22
CA ILE A 200 18.56 -14.03 -8.18
C ILE A 200 19.97 -14.30 -8.71
N ALA A 201 20.62 -15.38 -8.30
CA ALA A 201 21.94 -15.75 -8.79
C ALA A 201 21.99 -15.86 -10.32
N ARG A 202 20.98 -16.51 -10.93
CA ARG A 202 20.84 -16.64 -12.39
C ARG A 202 20.63 -15.28 -13.06
N ARG A 203 19.67 -14.49 -12.57
CA ARG A 203 19.35 -13.16 -13.11
C ARG A 203 20.55 -12.21 -12.98
N LEU A 204 21.23 -12.23 -11.85
CA LEU A 204 22.42 -11.41 -11.60
C LEU A 204 23.54 -11.71 -12.60
N LYS A 205 23.78 -12.99 -12.92
CA LYS A 205 24.78 -13.40 -13.94
C LYS A 205 24.48 -12.83 -15.33
N ALA A 206 23.21 -12.64 -15.68
CA ALA A 206 22.77 -12.08 -16.94
C ALA A 206 22.90 -10.54 -17.03
N LEU A 207 23.10 -9.86 -15.90
CA LEU A 207 23.27 -8.41 -15.86
C LEU A 207 24.70 -8.00 -16.32
N THR A 208 24.84 -6.71 -16.72
CA THR A 208 26.16 -6.12 -16.97
C THR A 208 27.02 -6.13 -15.71
N LYS A 209 28.33 -6.13 -15.85
CA LYS A 209 29.28 -6.10 -14.73
C LYS A 209 29.07 -4.91 -13.80
N GLU A 210 28.66 -3.78 -14.36
CA GLU A 210 28.31 -2.58 -13.58
C GLU A 210 27.10 -2.83 -12.68
N LYS A 211 26.00 -3.33 -13.23
CA LYS A 211 24.78 -3.67 -12.45
C LYS A 211 25.04 -4.78 -11.42
N GLN A 212 25.90 -5.77 -11.75
CA GLN A 212 26.33 -6.78 -10.78
C GLN A 212 27.04 -6.13 -9.59
N ARG A 213 27.98 -5.19 -9.84
CA ARG A 213 28.70 -4.46 -8.79
C ARG A 213 27.75 -3.59 -7.96
N GLN A 214 26.82 -2.88 -8.61
CA GLN A 214 25.80 -2.08 -7.92
C GLN A 214 24.97 -2.95 -6.97
N PHE A 215 24.45 -4.08 -7.44
CA PHE A 215 23.69 -5.02 -6.59
C PHE A 215 24.52 -5.52 -5.41
N LEU A 216 25.76 -5.99 -5.66
CA LEU A 216 26.65 -6.54 -4.64
C LEU A 216 27.19 -5.48 -3.66
N SER A 217 27.06 -4.19 -3.96
CA SER A 217 27.43 -3.09 -3.06
C SER A 217 26.33 -2.72 -2.05
N LEU A 218 25.13 -3.28 -2.20
CA LEU A 218 24.04 -3.09 -1.27
C LEU A 218 24.25 -3.88 0.03
N ASN A 219 23.62 -3.45 1.10
CA ASN A 219 23.77 -4.08 2.40
C ASN A 219 23.18 -5.50 2.42
N ASN A 220 23.84 -6.41 3.10
CA ASN A 220 23.30 -7.74 3.41
C ASN A 220 23.39 -7.96 4.91
N ASN A 221 22.29 -8.19 5.57
CA ASN A 221 22.28 -8.45 7.02
C ASN A 221 23.00 -9.76 7.33
N PRO A 222 23.79 -9.80 8.41
CA PRO A 222 24.47 -11.02 8.85
C PRO A 222 23.51 -12.21 9.01
N GLY A 223 23.96 -13.39 8.55
CA GLY A 223 23.17 -14.64 8.66
C GLY A 223 22.12 -14.84 7.57
N LYS A 224 21.91 -13.88 6.67
CA LYS A 224 21.01 -14.05 5.51
C LYS A 224 21.75 -14.68 4.31
N HIS A 225 20.99 -15.25 3.38
CA HIS A 225 21.53 -15.78 2.12
C HIS A 225 22.30 -14.70 1.31
N PRO A 226 23.30 -15.08 0.50
CA PRO A 226 24.15 -14.12 -0.20
C PRO A 226 23.41 -13.15 -1.11
N PHE A 227 22.45 -13.61 -1.90
CA PHE A 227 21.75 -12.77 -2.87
C PHE A 227 20.35 -12.42 -2.42
N SER A 228 19.56 -13.39 -1.97
CA SER A 228 18.21 -13.10 -1.46
C SER A 228 18.25 -12.27 -0.18
N GLY A 229 19.30 -12.37 0.63
CA GLY A 229 19.53 -11.51 1.78
C GLY A 229 19.70 -10.04 1.38
N ILE A 230 20.52 -9.75 0.35
CA ILE A 230 20.63 -8.40 -0.23
C ILE A 230 19.28 -7.90 -0.72
N MET A 231 18.57 -8.75 -1.48
CA MET A 231 17.25 -8.38 -2.01
C MET A 231 16.26 -8.01 -0.89
N ILE A 232 16.10 -8.89 0.10
CA ILE A 232 15.15 -8.69 1.21
C ILE A 232 15.50 -7.45 2.06
N THR A 233 16.81 -7.15 2.19
CA THR A 233 17.25 -6.01 3.00
C THR A 233 17.02 -4.66 2.30
N ASN A 234 17.08 -4.61 0.96
CA ASN A 234 17.15 -3.33 0.22
C ASN A 234 15.99 -3.14 -0.77
N ALA A 235 15.13 -4.14 -0.96
CA ALA A 235 14.05 -4.02 -1.94
C ALA A 235 12.94 -3.11 -1.44
N LEU A 236 12.44 -2.28 -2.36
CA LEU A 236 11.20 -1.54 -2.20
C LEU A 236 10.08 -2.26 -2.98
N PRO A 237 8.82 -2.12 -2.55
CA PRO A 237 7.69 -2.68 -3.27
C PRO A 237 7.64 -2.19 -4.72
N CYS A 238 7.44 -3.09 -5.67
CA CYS A 238 7.25 -2.77 -7.08
C CYS A 238 6.14 -3.63 -7.69
N GLY A 239 5.48 -3.11 -8.74
CA GLY A 239 4.30 -3.75 -9.32
C GLY A 239 3.05 -3.58 -8.46
N THR A 240 1.92 -3.98 -9.01
CA THR A 240 0.60 -3.87 -8.39
C THR A 240 -0.08 -5.24 -8.30
N GLY A 241 -0.96 -5.40 -7.33
CA GLY A 241 -1.78 -6.59 -7.16
C GLY A 241 -0.96 -7.89 -7.00
N VAL A 242 -1.39 -8.93 -7.69
CA VAL A 242 -0.77 -10.27 -7.64
C VAL A 242 0.64 -10.32 -8.24
N ASN A 243 0.99 -9.35 -9.07
CA ASN A 243 2.33 -9.20 -9.67
C ASN A 243 3.26 -8.34 -8.79
N GLY A 244 2.78 -7.89 -7.63
CA GLY A 244 3.58 -7.13 -6.68
C GLY A 244 4.77 -7.95 -6.18
N GLY A 245 5.93 -7.31 -6.12
CA GLY A 245 7.18 -7.92 -5.67
C GLY A 245 8.10 -6.89 -5.03
N GLY A 246 9.37 -7.23 -4.95
CA GLY A 246 10.42 -6.34 -4.49
C GLY A 246 11.41 -6.01 -5.61
N ALA A 247 11.94 -4.79 -5.60
CA ALA A 247 12.97 -4.36 -6.53
C ALA A 247 14.06 -3.58 -5.81
N VAL A 248 15.31 -3.73 -6.26
CA VAL A 248 16.44 -2.95 -5.78
C VAL A 248 16.92 -1.98 -6.86
N TYR A 249 17.38 -0.83 -6.42
CA TYR A 249 17.67 0.33 -7.27
C TYR A 249 19.11 0.82 -7.09
N PRO A 250 19.69 1.53 -8.11
CA PRO A 250 21.08 2.01 -8.05
C PRO A 250 21.37 2.96 -6.90
N THR A 251 20.44 3.88 -6.62
CA THR A 251 20.62 4.94 -5.61
C THR A 251 19.54 4.89 -4.54
N ILE A 252 18.28 4.67 -4.92
CA ILE A 252 17.14 4.67 -4.00
C ILE A 252 17.30 3.63 -2.88
N SER A 253 17.88 2.46 -3.17
CA SER A 253 18.15 1.41 -2.18
C SER A 253 19.17 1.79 -1.09
N PHE A 254 19.84 2.93 -1.20
CA PHE A 254 20.72 3.47 -0.15
C PHE A 254 20.01 4.49 0.76
N ILE A 255 18.75 4.81 0.52
CA ILE A 255 18.02 5.74 1.38
C ILE A 255 17.74 5.07 2.72
N ASN A 256 18.25 5.66 3.81
CA ASN A 256 18.09 5.14 5.15
C ASN A 256 16.69 5.36 5.74
N HIS A 257 16.39 4.60 6.80
CA HIS A 257 15.15 4.74 7.55
C HIS A 257 15.11 6.00 8.42
N GLY A 258 13.93 6.63 8.47
CA GLY A 258 13.57 7.64 9.47
C GLY A 258 12.13 7.44 9.94
N CYS A 259 11.90 7.40 11.27
CA CYS A 259 10.55 7.28 11.83
C CYS A 259 9.65 8.52 11.60
N LEU A 260 10.21 9.64 11.16
CA LEU A 260 9.56 10.77 10.51
C LEU A 260 10.31 11.03 9.20
N ALA A 261 10.14 10.11 8.26
CA ALA A 261 10.76 10.22 6.95
C ALA A 261 10.41 11.55 6.28
N ASN A 262 11.38 12.15 5.57
CA ASN A 262 11.17 13.40 4.85
C ASN A 262 10.87 13.20 3.37
N THR A 263 10.81 11.92 2.93
CA THR A 263 10.40 11.57 1.58
C THR A 263 9.43 10.41 1.56
N HIS A 264 8.70 10.30 0.45
CA HIS A 264 7.87 9.16 0.11
C HIS A 264 8.38 8.54 -1.19
N HIS A 265 8.45 7.24 -1.24
CA HIS A 265 8.77 6.48 -2.44
C HIS A 265 7.52 5.79 -2.98
N SER A 266 7.42 5.68 -4.29
CA SER A 266 6.29 5.00 -4.93
C SER A 266 6.68 4.41 -6.28
N TRP A 267 6.19 3.20 -6.55
CA TRP A 267 6.29 2.59 -7.86
C TRP A 267 5.33 3.26 -8.84
N ASN A 268 5.87 3.73 -9.96
CA ASN A 268 5.07 4.27 -11.06
C ASN A 268 4.96 3.20 -12.16
N GLU A 269 3.83 2.50 -12.17
CA GLU A 269 3.55 1.40 -13.10
C GLU A 269 3.68 1.82 -14.57
N THR A 270 3.18 3.02 -14.91
CA THR A 270 3.22 3.54 -16.28
C THR A 270 4.67 3.76 -16.77
N LEU A 271 5.57 4.17 -15.89
CA LEU A 271 6.97 4.42 -16.21
C LEU A 271 7.86 3.19 -16.02
N GLY A 272 7.41 2.18 -15.27
CA GLY A 272 8.21 1.05 -14.82
C GLY A 272 9.40 1.53 -13.97
N LYS A 273 9.18 2.48 -13.07
CA LYS A 273 10.20 3.15 -12.27
C LYS A 273 9.72 3.44 -10.85
N GLU A 274 10.66 3.40 -9.93
CA GLU A 274 10.47 3.94 -8.59
C GLU A 274 10.74 5.44 -8.59
N THR A 275 9.92 6.20 -7.85
CA THR A 275 10.05 7.64 -7.67
C THR A 275 10.15 7.98 -6.20
N VAL A 276 10.93 9.00 -5.87
CA VAL A 276 11.08 9.52 -4.51
C VAL A 276 10.76 11.01 -4.50
N HIS A 277 9.80 11.41 -3.67
CA HIS A 277 9.36 12.80 -3.55
C HIS A 277 9.54 13.32 -2.12
N ALA A 278 9.91 14.57 -1.98
CA ALA A 278 9.97 15.26 -0.69
C ALA A 278 8.55 15.44 -0.12
N THR A 279 8.32 14.97 1.11
CA THR A 279 7.03 15.12 1.82
C THR A 279 7.00 16.32 2.78
N ARG A 280 8.14 16.97 2.97
CA ARG A 280 8.34 18.28 3.60
C ARG A 280 9.54 18.98 2.99
N ASP A 281 9.79 20.20 3.37
CA ASP A 281 11.04 20.88 3.03
C ASP A 281 12.22 20.15 3.67
N ILE A 282 13.31 19.97 2.92
CA ILE A 282 14.56 19.32 3.34
C ILE A 282 15.67 20.37 3.26
N ALA A 283 16.41 20.55 4.34
CA ALA A 283 17.49 21.51 4.41
C ALA A 283 18.79 20.99 3.73
N PRO A 284 19.69 21.86 3.24
CA PRO A 284 21.02 21.44 2.82
C PRO A 284 21.74 20.72 3.96
N GLY A 285 22.42 19.61 3.64
CA GLY A 285 23.12 18.77 4.62
C GLY A 285 22.21 17.80 5.39
N GLU A 286 20.90 17.87 5.20
CA GLU A 286 19.97 16.94 5.84
C GLU A 286 19.95 15.58 5.12
N GLU A 287 19.89 14.50 5.90
CA GLU A 287 19.76 13.13 5.38
C GLU A 287 18.35 12.93 4.77
N ILE A 288 18.32 12.40 3.56
CA ILE A 288 17.08 11.96 2.89
C ILE A 288 16.71 10.60 3.43
N THR A 289 15.48 10.45 3.92
CA THR A 289 15.03 9.23 4.60
C THR A 289 13.64 8.79 4.10
N ILE A 290 13.40 7.46 4.12
CA ILE A 290 12.09 6.83 3.86
C ILE A 290 11.64 6.01 5.07
N PHE A 291 10.39 5.60 5.07
CA PHE A 291 9.90 4.58 6.00
C PHE A 291 10.27 3.19 5.50
N TYR A 292 10.86 2.36 6.38
CA TYR A 292 11.09 0.93 6.11
C TYR A 292 9.95 0.06 6.62
N ASP A 293 9.19 0.57 7.57
CA ASP A 293 8.14 -0.14 8.29
C ASP A 293 6.88 0.72 8.45
N ASP A 294 5.86 0.11 9.04
CA ASP A 294 4.62 0.78 9.40
C ASP A 294 4.82 1.81 10.52
N VAL A 295 3.82 2.66 10.68
CA VAL A 295 3.79 3.81 11.61
C VAL A 295 3.63 3.40 13.08
N GLY A 296 3.87 2.15 13.45
CA GLY A 296 3.64 1.60 14.78
C GLY A 296 4.40 2.26 15.94
N PRO A 297 4.03 1.97 17.20
CA PRO A 297 4.72 2.47 18.40
C PRO A 297 6.15 1.93 18.51
N SER A 298 7.02 2.64 19.25
CA SER A 298 8.45 2.32 19.35
C SER A 298 8.73 0.92 19.88
N ALA A 299 7.88 0.41 20.78
CA ALA A 299 7.99 -0.93 21.32
C ALA A 299 7.83 -2.05 20.28
N ILE A 300 7.13 -1.79 19.18
CA ILE A 300 6.95 -2.72 18.05
C ILE A 300 8.00 -2.47 16.97
N ARG A 301 8.14 -1.23 16.51
CA ARG A 301 9.00 -0.92 15.37
C ARG A 301 10.49 -1.08 15.63
N LYS A 302 11.00 -0.78 16.87
CA LYS A 302 12.43 -0.92 17.16
C LYS A 302 12.88 -2.39 17.09
N PRO A 303 12.24 -3.36 17.76
CA PRO A 303 12.58 -4.77 17.60
C PRO A 303 12.46 -5.24 16.14
N TRP A 304 11.40 -4.82 15.44
CA TRP A 304 11.20 -5.19 14.06
C TRP A 304 12.32 -4.69 13.14
N LEU A 305 12.75 -3.42 13.27
CA LEU A 305 13.89 -2.87 12.54
C LEU A 305 15.19 -3.62 12.85
N LYS A 306 15.41 -3.99 14.13
CA LYS A 306 16.56 -4.76 14.53
C LYS A 306 16.58 -6.15 13.91
N GLU A 307 15.47 -6.85 13.91
CA GLU A 307 15.34 -8.20 13.36
C GLU A 307 15.48 -8.20 11.83
N ASN A 308 14.79 -7.30 11.14
CA ASN A 308 14.71 -7.32 9.69
C ASN A 308 15.90 -6.62 9.00
N PHE A 309 16.44 -5.55 9.60
CA PHE A 309 17.51 -4.73 9.01
C PHE A 309 18.80 -4.69 9.84
N GLY A 310 18.82 -5.26 11.03
CA GLY A 310 20.02 -5.44 11.84
C GLY A 310 20.51 -4.20 12.62
N PHE A 311 19.70 -3.12 12.72
CA PHE A 311 20.09 -1.88 13.40
C PHE A 311 19.13 -1.44 14.49
N ASP A 312 19.66 -0.71 15.46
CA ASP A 312 18.87 0.00 16.47
C ASP A 312 18.60 1.42 15.98
N CYS A 313 17.31 1.77 15.81
CA CYS A 313 16.94 3.08 15.25
C CYS A 313 17.28 4.22 16.24
N ASN A 314 18.14 5.12 15.80
CA ASN A 314 18.59 6.33 16.50
C ASN A 314 18.13 7.63 15.83
N CYS A 315 17.01 7.60 15.09
CA CYS A 315 16.46 8.81 14.46
C CYS A 315 15.94 9.81 15.51
N SER A 316 15.65 11.02 15.07
CA SER A 316 15.17 12.13 15.91
C SER A 316 13.94 11.81 16.77
N VAL A 317 13.10 10.86 16.34
CA VAL A 317 11.95 10.38 17.13
C VAL A 317 12.39 9.40 18.22
N CYS A 318 13.21 8.43 17.84
CA CYS A 318 13.64 7.36 18.74
C CYS A 318 14.59 7.83 19.84
N LEU A 319 15.24 8.98 19.65
CA LEU A 319 16.10 9.64 20.63
C LEU A 319 15.39 10.71 21.49
N ARG A 320 14.08 10.90 21.32
CA ARG A 320 13.31 11.83 22.17
C ARG A 320 13.36 11.42 23.65
N PRO A 321 13.23 12.38 24.56
CA PRO A 321 13.00 12.07 25.97
C PRO A 321 11.83 11.09 26.15
N PRO A 322 11.86 10.17 27.16
CA PRO A 322 10.84 9.13 27.30
C PRO A 322 9.40 9.64 27.26
N ALA A 323 9.11 10.74 27.93
CA ALA A 323 7.77 11.33 27.96
C ALA A 323 7.29 11.86 26.60
N GLU A 324 8.20 12.34 25.73
CA GLU A 324 7.86 12.79 24.39
C GLU A 324 7.74 11.62 23.40
N LEU A 325 8.58 10.60 23.58
CA LEU A 325 8.46 9.36 22.82
C LEU A 325 7.13 8.67 23.12
N GLU A 326 6.72 8.60 24.37
CA GLU A 326 5.42 8.04 24.79
C GLU A 326 4.23 8.79 24.15
N LYS A 327 4.31 10.14 24.05
CA LYS A 327 3.28 10.91 23.35
C LYS A 327 3.21 10.57 21.85
N SER A 328 4.36 10.37 21.20
CA SER A 328 4.42 9.93 19.82
C SER A 328 3.85 8.52 19.67
N ASP A 329 4.21 7.61 20.57
CA ASP A 329 3.72 6.22 20.53
C ASP A 329 2.20 6.16 20.72
N LYS A 330 1.62 6.92 21.64
CA LYS A 330 0.16 7.04 21.78
C LYS A 330 -0.53 7.56 20.53
N ARG A 331 0.08 8.54 19.81
CA ARG A 331 -0.48 9.00 18.54
C ARG A 331 -0.42 7.90 17.48
N ARG A 332 0.66 7.13 17.41
CA ARG A 332 0.82 6.02 16.46
C ARG A 332 -0.13 4.86 16.72
N GLU A 333 -0.33 4.49 17.98
CA GLU A 333 -1.38 3.53 18.38
C GLU A 333 -2.76 4.02 17.95
N ARG A 334 -3.03 5.31 18.17
CA ARG A 334 -4.31 5.90 17.75
C ARG A 334 -4.49 5.94 16.23
N ILE A 335 -3.41 6.18 15.47
CA ILE A 335 -3.43 6.09 13.99
C ILE A 335 -3.83 4.68 13.56
N GLN A 336 -3.17 3.64 14.08
CA GLN A 336 -3.48 2.24 13.77
C GLN A 336 -4.91 1.86 14.16
N HIS A 337 -5.34 2.26 15.35
CA HIS A 337 -6.71 1.99 15.82
C HIS A 337 -7.78 2.67 14.93
N LEU A 338 -7.58 3.94 14.57
CA LEU A 338 -8.53 4.66 13.71
C LEU A 338 -8.54 4.08 12.29
N ASP A 339 -7.38 3.75 11.74
CA ASP A 339 -7.25 3.15 10.43
C ASP A 339 -7.99 1.80 10.35
N SER A 340 -7.83 0.94 11.36
CA SER A 340 -8.57 -0.31 11.47
C SER A 340 -10.08 -0.09 11.53
N ARG A 341 -10.56 0.90 12.30
CA ARG A 341 -12.00 1.20 12.42
C ARG A 341 -12.61 1.81 11.17
N ILE A 342 -11.83 2.55 10.39
CA ILE A 342 -12.29 3.12 9.12
C ILE A 342 -12.55 2.00 8.11
N GLY A 343 -11.70 0.95 8.11
CA GLY A 343 -11.85 -0.22 7.23
C GLY A 343 -12.99 -1.17 7.59
N ASP A 344 -13.75 -0.93 8.66
CA ASP A 344 -14.90 -1.78 9.05
C ASP A 344 -16.09 -1.58 8.09
N PRO A 345 -16.39 -2.54 7.20
CA PRO A 345 -17.47 -2.40 6.21
C PRO A 345 -18.86 -2.26 6.84
N VAL A 346 -19.07 -2.91 8.00
CA VAL A 346 -20.36 -2.82 8.73
C VAL A 346 -20.55 -1.40 9.26
N CYS A 347 -19.50 -0.81 9.83
CA CYS A 347 -19.55 0.57 10.28
C CYS A 347 -19.77 1.55 9.11
N MET A 348 -19.03 1.36 8.01
CA MET A 348 -19.18 2.18 6.81
C MET A 348 -20.62 2.15 6.27
N MET A 349 -21.23 0.97 6.22
CA MET A 349 -22.59 0.79 5.69
C MET A 349 -23.68 1.29 6.65
N SER A 350 -23.60 0.95 7.94
CA SER A 350 -24.67 1.20 8.91
C SER A 350 -24.51 2.52 9.67
N ARG A 351 -23.28 2.96 9.93
CA ARG A 351 -22.93 4.15 10.72
C ARG A 351 -21.90 5.06 10.02
N PRO A 352 -22.15 5.49 8.76
CA PRO A 352 -21.15 6.23 7.97
C PRO A 352 -20.71 7.56 8.59
N ASN A 353 -21.56 8.22 9.39
CA ASN A 353 -21.11 9.43 10.13
C ASN A 353 -20.01 9.10 11.15
N VAL A 354 -20.06 7.91 11.78
CA VAL A 354 -19.00 7.46 12.69
C VAL A 354 -17.72 7.19 11.91
N SER A 355 -17.80 6.53 10.75
CA SER A 355 -16.65 6.25 9.89
C SER A 355 -16.01 7.55 9.36
N LEU A 356 -16.80 8.54 8.92
CA LEU A 356 -16.29 9.88 8.55
C LEU A 356 -15.64 10.60 9.75
N GLY A 357 -16.22 10.48 10.95
CA GLY A 357 -15.64 11.03 12.17
C GLY A 357 -14.28 10.40 12.50
N ASN A 358 -14.12 9.09 12.25
CA ASN A 358 -12.84 8.39 12.39
C ASN A 358 -11.81 8.89 11.36
N CYS A 359 -12.19 9.12 10.08
CA CYS A 359 -11.31 9.72 9.08
C CYS A 359 -10.83 11.12 9.50
N ARG A 360 -11.75 11.99 9.99
CA ARG A 360 -11.39 13.31 10.50
C ARG A 360 -10.43 13.22 11.68
N SER A 361 -10.71 12.34 12.63
CA SER A 361 -9.84 12.11 13.79
C SER A 361 -8.46 11.59 13.38
N LEU A 362 -8.39 10.70 12.39
CA LEU A 362 -7.13 10.19 11.84
C LEU A 362 -6.30 11.33 11.22
N LEU A 363 -6.92 12.17 10.40
CA LEU A 363 -6.24 13.32 9.81
C LEU A 363 -5.69 14.30 10.87
N GLN A 364 -6.42 14.51 11.97
CA GLN A 364 -5.96 15.34 13.08
C GLN A 364 -4.71 14.75 13.74
N VAL A 365 -4.73 13.44 14.06
CA VAL A 365 -3.58 12.78 14.70
C VAL A 365 -2.39 12.70 13.76
N LEU A 366 -2.61 12.49 12.44
CA LEU A 366 -1.54 12.53 11.44
C LEU A 366 -0.87 13.92 11.39
N LYS A 367 -1.65 14.99 11.45
CA LYS A 367 -1.12 16.35 11.50
C LYS A 367 -0.28 16.63 12.75
N GLU A 368 -0.66 16.05 13.89
CA GLU A 368 0.08 16.19 15.16
C GLU A 368 1.38 15.37 15.18
N GLU A 369 1.41 14.19 14.52
CA GLU A 369 2.61 13.35 14.47
C GLU A 369 3.58 13.80 13.38
N PHE A 370 3.09 14.18 12.19
CA PHE A 370 3.89 14.57 11.03
C PHE A 370 3.89 16.09 10.84
N VAL A 371 4.43 16.78 11.83
CA VAL A 371 4.50 18.27 11.84
C VAL A 371 5.33 18.78 10.67
N ASN A 372 4.85 19.85 10.01
CA ASN A 372 5.50 20.53 8.87
C ASN A 372 5.64 19.69 7.59
N GLY A 373 4.88 18.59 7.45
CA GLY A 373 4.91 17.74 6.27
C GLY A 373 3.60 17.06 6.00
N THR A 374 3.65 16.18 5.03
CA THR A 374 2.53 15.30 4.68
C THR A 374 3.01 13.85 4.56
N THR A 375 2.10 12.92 4.41
CA THR A 375 2.37 11.50 4.24
C THR A 375 1.30 10.90 3.35
N ALA A 376 1.59 9.79 2.67
CA ALA A 376 0.60 9.06 1.87
C ALA A 376 -0.61 8.60 2.71
N LEU A 377 -0.46 8.47 4.04
CA LEU A 377 -1.57 8.16 4.95
C LEU A 377 -2.64 9.26 4.97
N VAL A 378 -2.25 10.53 4.76
CA VAL A 378 -3.21 11.64 4.65
C VAL A 378 -4.04 11.49 3.38
N ALA A 379 -3.40 11.14 2.24
CA ALA A 379 -4.13 10.86 0.99
C ALA A 379 -5.07 9.67 1.15
N LYS A 380 -4.60 8.60 1.84
CA LYS A 380 -5.44 7.43 2.15
C LYS A 380 -6.66 7.81 2.98
N ALA A 381 -6.50 8.58 4.06
CA ALA A 381 -7.61 8.97 4.92
C ALA A 381 -8.66 9.82 4.18
N TYR A 382 -8.24 10.69 3.25
CA TYR A 382 -9.19 11.40 2.39
C TYR A 382 -9.85 10.49 1.36
N TYR A 383 -9.13 9.51 0.83
CA TYR A 383 -9.71 8.51 -0.08
C TYR A 383 -10.72 7.60 0.65
N ASP A 384 -10.45 7.20 1.89
CA ASP A 384 -11.41 6.45 2.72
C ASP A 384 -12.68 7.29 2.97
N ALA A 385 -12.55 8.59 3.27
CA ALA A 385 -13.68 9.49 3.40
C ALA A 385 -14.48 9.66 2.09
N PHE A 386 -13.77 9.70 0.93
CA PHE A 386 -14.39 9.65 -0.39
C PHE A 386 -15.23 8.39 -0.55
N GLN A 387 -14.66 7.22 -0.26
CA GLN A 387 -15.36 5.93 -0.42
C GLN A 387 -16.62 5.87 0.44
N ILE A 388 -16.56 6.34 1.68
CA ILE A 388 -17.73 6.41 2.58
C ILE A 388 -18.80 7.34 1.99
N ALA A 389 -18.45 8.56 1.61
CA ALA A 389 -19.40 9.54 1.07
C ALA A 389 -20.06 9.03 -0.21
N ILE A 390 -19.26 8.49 -1.14
CA ILE A 390 -19.72 8.08 -2.45
C ILE A 390 -20.60 6.83 -2.40
N ALA A 391 -20.31 5.90 -1.49
CA ALA A 391 -21.13 4.69 -1.28
C ALA A 391 -22.54 5.00 -0.74
N HIS A 392 -22.73 6.19 -0.17
CA HIS A 392 -24.03 6.70 0.26
C HIS A 392 -24.62 7.75 -0.70
N GLY A 393 -24.02 7.93 -1.88
CA GLY A 393 -24.52 8.78 -2.96
C GLY A 393 -24.14 10.25 -2.85
N ASP A 394 -23.24 10.64 -1.94
CA ASP A 394 -22.84 12.05 -1.73
C ASP A 394 -21.74 12.48 -2.71
N ALA A 395 -22.12 12.84 -3.93
CA ALA A 395 -21.17 13.26 -4.95
C ALA A 395 -20.50 14.62 -4.64
N ALA A 396 -21.18 15.52 -3.91
CA ALA A 396 -20.61 16.82 -3.55
C ALA A 396 -19.45 16.64 -2.57
N ARG A 397 -19.65 15.97 -1.43
CA ARG A 397 -18.58 15.72 -0.47
C ARG A 397 -17.54 14.78 -1.02
N GLY A 398 -17.96 13.75 -1.77
CA GLY A 398 -17.04 12.84 -2.46
C GLY A 398 -16.05 13.59 -3.35
N SER A 399 -16.50 14.53 -4.19
CA SER A 399 -15.60 15.30 -5.05
C SER A 399 -14.55 16.09 -4.25
N VAL A 400 -14.94 16.67 -3.10
CA VAL A 400 -14.01 17.42 -2.25
C VAL A 400 -12.98 16.50 -1.57
N PHE A 401 -13.42 15.34 -1.07
CA PHE A 401 -12.50 14.37 -0.47
C PHE A 401 -11.52 13.81 -1.50
N ALA A 402 -11.97 13.48 -2.71
CA ALA A 402 -11.11 13.04 -3.80
C ALA A 402 -10.10 14.14 -4.22
N GLU A 403 -10.53 15.41 -4.29
CA GLU A 403 -9.64 16.53 -4.57
C GLU A 403 -8.55 16.68 -3.50
N ARG A 404 -8.90 16.58 -2.21
CA ARG A 404 -7.91 16.61 -1.14
C ARG A 404 -6.93 15.44 -1.20
N ALA A 405 -7.42 14.24 -1.51
CA ALA A 405 -6.55 13.07 -1.74
C ALA A 405 -5.61 13.30 -2.93
N TYR A 406 -6.12 13.86 -4.04
CA TYR A 406 -5.33 14.22 -5.21
C TYR A 406 -4.20 15.20 -4.87
N GLN A 407 -4.48 16.28 -4.13
CA GLN A 407 -3.48 17.27 -3.75
C GLN A 407 -2.34 16.66 -2.93
N VAL A 408 -2.64 15.77 -2.00
CA VAL A 408 -1.62 15.07 -1.20
C VAL A 408 -0.83 14.08 -2.06
N ARG A 409 -1.49 13.29 -2.93
CA ARG A 409 -0.78 12.38 -3.86
C ARG A 409 0.11 13.14 -4.84
N LEU A 410 -0.32 14.31 -5.29
CA LEU A 410 0.50 15.15 -6.17
C LEU A 410 1.84 15.49 -5.51
N LEU A 411 1.84 15.76 -4.20
CA LEU A 411 3.06 16.04 -3.43
C LEU A 411 3.89 14.77 -3.18
N CYS A 412 3.26 13.63 -2.88
CA CYS A 412 3.95 12.39 -2.50
C CYS A 412 4.39 11.54 -3.69
N GLU A 413 3.69 11.60 -4.82
CA GLU A 413 3.86 10.64 -5.94
C GLU A 413 4.08 11.36 -7.29
N GLY A 414 3.77 12.65 -7.37
CA GLY A 414 3.87 13.43 -8.61
C GLY A 414 2.65 13.28 -9.53
N ARG A 415 2.57 14.19 -10.52
CA ARG A 415 1.44 14.30 -11.45
C ARG A 415 1.30 13.10 -12.40
N ASP A 416 2.38 12.42 -12.68
CA ASP A 416 2.44 11.29 -13.62
C ASP A 416 2.19 9.93 -12.96
N SER A 417 2.01 9.89 -11.62
CA SER A 417 1.55 8.68 -10.94
C SER A 417 0.14 8.29 -11.41
N PRO A 418 -0.09 7.00 -11.75
CA PRO A 418 -1.43 6.51 -12.08
C PRO A 418 -2.46 6.81 -10.99
N GLU A 419 -2.08 6.63 -9.72
CA GLU A 419 -2.97 6.87 -8.58
C GLU A 419 -3.29 8.36 -8.38
N THR A 420 -2.34 9.25 -8.64
CA THR A 420 -2.59 10.71 -8.64
C THR A 420 -3.61 11.08 -9.71
N ARG A 421 -3.46 10.55 -10.93
CA ARG A 421 -4.41 10.79 -12.03
C ARG A 421 -5.78 10.21 -11.74
N ARG A 422 -5.83 9.03 -11.11
CA ARG A 422 -7.08 8.41 -10.69
C ARG A 422 -7.82 9.29 -9.69
N MET A 423 -7.14 9.83 -8.68
CA MET A 423 -7.76 10.74 -7.71
C MET A 423 -8.27 12.01 -8.38
N GLN A 424 -7.52 12.57 -9.35
CA GLN A 424 -7.97 13.71 -10.14
C GLN A 424 -9.27 13.40 -10.87
N ASN A 425 -9.34 12.27 -11.57
CA ASN A 425 -10.55 11.86 -12.28
C ASN A 425 -11.75 11.67 -11.31
N LEU A 426 -11.53 11.09 -10.15
CA LEU A 426 -12.59 10.93 -9.13
C LEU A 426 -13.05 12.27 -8.55
N ALA A 427 -12.18 13.25 -8.41
CA ALA A 427 -12.56 14.60 -8.00
C ALA A 427 -13.40 15.31 -9.06
N GLU A 428 -13.02 15.15 -10.34
CA GLU A 428 -13.75 15.71 -11.48
C GLU A 428 -15.09 14.99 -11.71
N ASN A 429 -15.10 13.67 -11.59
CA ASN A 429 -16.23 12.79 -11.93
C ASN A 429 -16.53 11.76 -10.84
N PRO A 430 -16.96 12.17 -9.63
CA PRO A 430 -17.09 11.26 -8.48
C PRO A 430 -18.07 10.10 -8.71
N LYS A 431 -19.04 10.25 -9.61
CA LYS A 431 -20.04 9.23 -9.91
C LYS A 431 -19.52 8.08 -10.79
N VAL A 432 -18.35 8.20 -11.42
CA VAL A 432 -17.74 7.09 -12.16
C VAL A 432 -17.23 5.99 -11.24
N TYR A 433 -17.10 6.30 -9.95
CA TYR A 433 -16.73 5.29 -8.97
C TYR A 433 -17.81 4.23 -8.84
N GLN A 434 -17.44 2.97 -9.07
CA GLN A 434 -18.39 1.85 -9.21
C GLN A 434 -19.30 1.63 -7.98
N ASN A 435 -18.84 2.00 -6.79
CA ASN A 435 -19.64 1.89 -5.58
C ASN A 435 -20.51 3.13 -5.30
N PHE A 436 -20.76 3.99 -6.29
CA PHE A 436 -21.65 5.13 -6.12
C PHE A 436 -23.06 4.70 -5.69
N GLY A 437 -23.45 5.08 -4.47
CA GLY A 437 -24.76 4.73 -3.90
C GLY A 437 -24.95 3.25 -3.59
N ALA A 438 -23.86 2.45 -3.52
CA ALA A 438 -23.93 1.01 -3.32
C ALA A 438 -24.49 0.61 -1.94
N PHE A 439 -24.22 1.39 -0.90
CA PHE A 439 -24.74 1.11 0.44
C PHE A 439 -26.11 1.77 0.69
N SER A 440 -26.29 3.00 0.23
CA SER A 440 -27.58 3.69 0.29
C SER A 440 -27.57 4.95 -0.60
N LYS A 441 -28.74 5.56 -0.76
CA LYS A 441 -28.90 6.88 -1.41
C LYS A 441 -29.30 7.98 -0.43
N ARG A 442 -29.17 7.74 0.87
CA ARG A 442 -29.63 8.69 1.91
C ARG A 442 -28.86 10.01 1.94
N TRP A 443 -27.65 10.04 1.41
CA TRP A 443 -26.82 11.24 1.30
C TRP A 443 -26.75 11.78 -0.13
N LYS A 444 -27.62 11.31 -1.02
CA LYS A 444 -27.55 11.64 -2.44
C LYS A 444 -27.48 13.14 -2.67
N THR A 445 -26.39 13.57 -3.28
CA THR A 445 -26.16 14.93 -3.76
C THR A 445 -25.55 14.91 -5.16
N GLU A 446 -25.62 16.05 -5.84
CA GLU A 446 -24.89 16.28 -7.09
C GLU A 446 -23.60 17.02 -6.79
N LYS A 447 -22.52 16.78 -7.59
CA LYS A 447 -21.21 17.45 -7.44
C LYS A 447 -21.35 18.98 -7.35
N GLY A 448 -22.20 19.59 -8.17
CA GLY A 448 -22.45 21.04 -8.18
C GLY A 448 -23.11 21.60 -6.90
N LYS A 449 -23.41 20.75 -5.91
CA LYS A 449 -23.95 21.17 -4.62
C LYS A 449 -22.90 21.40 -3.54
N VAL A 450 -21.62 21.51 -3.91
CA VAL A 450 -20.57 21.98 -3.00
C VAL A 450 -20.85 23.45 -2.67
N PRO A 451 -21.00 23.83 -1.38
CA PRO A 451 -21.34 25.20 -1.00
C PRO A 451 -20.13 26.11 -1.16
N LEU A 452 -20.18 27.02 -2.12
CA LEU A 452 -19.11 27.95 -2.45
C LEU A 452 -19.00 29.12 -1.46
N GLU A 453 -20.11 29.41 -0.78
CA GLU A 453 -20.21 30.48 0.23
C GLU A 453 -19.60 30.12 1.58
N LEU A 454 -19.49 28.83 1.90
CA LEU A 454 -18.92 28.38 3.17
C LEU A 454 -17.39 28.40 3.13
N LYS A 455 -16.79 28.88 4.22
CA LYS A 455 -15.33 28.92 4.40
C LYS A 455 -14.93 28.48 5.81
N GLY A 456 -13.67 28.09 5.98
CA GLY A 456 -13.11 27.71 7.29
C GLY A 456 -13.91 26.62 7.97
N ASP A 457 -14.16 26.77 9.27
CA ASP A 457 -14.83 25.78 10.10
C ASP A 457 -16.26 25.43 9.62
N LYS A 458 -16.99 26.41 9.04
CA LYS A 458 -18.32 26.15 8.49
C LYS A 458 -18.26 25.19 7.30
N PHE A 459 -17.28 25.36 6.42
CA PHE A 459 -17.07 24.43 5.31
C PHE A 459 -16.62 23.04 5.82
N GLU A 460 -15.71 22.98 6.80
CA GLU A 460 -15.28 21.72 7.40
C GLU A 460 -16.43 21.00 8.08
N ASN A 461 -17.28 21.70 8.85
CA ASN A 461 -18.45 21.08 9.48
C ASN A 461 -19.41 20.51 8.44
N TRP A 462 -19.69 21.25 7.36
CA TRP A 462 -20.46 20.73 6.24
C TRP A 462 -19.79 19.48 5.64
N LEU A 463 -18.48 19.56 5.34
CA LEU A 463 -17.74 18.46 4.69
C LEU A 463 -17.80 17.15 5.51
N TRP A 464 -17.59 17.28 6.82
CA TRP A 464 -17.56 16.14 7.75
C TRP A 464 -18.92 15.79 8.35
N ARG A 465 -20.01 16.38 7.86
CA ARG A 465 -21.40 16.15 8.33
C ARG A 465 -21.55 16.33 9.85
N GLN A 466 -21.02 17.39 10.39
CA GLN A 466 -21.06 17.75 11.80
C GLN A 466 -22.05 18.89 12.09
N GLU A 467 -23.08 19.04 11.27
CA GLU A 467 -24.18 19.99 11.46
C GLU A 467 -25.19 19.47 12.48
#